data_78f6171aaf7523aebedbf0736dd493af
#
_entry.id   78f6171aaf7523aebedbf0736dd493af
#
_cell.length_a   1.000
_cell.length_b   1.000
_cell.length_c   1.000
_cell.angle_alpha   90.00
_cell.angle_beta   90.00
_cell.angle_gamma   90.00
#
_symmetry.space_group_name_H-M   'P 1'
#
loop_
_entity.id
_entity.type
_entity.pdbx_description
1 polymer ?
#
loop_
_entity_poly.entity_id
_entity_poly.type
_entity_poly.pdbx_seq_one_letter_code
_entity_poly.pdbx_strand_id
1 'polypeptide(L)'
;MIIKIDTREQELFKRCETTIAAIPKFADIKLVSETLPLGDIIINDGTNDCVIIERKTFADLAASIKDGRYEEQSYRLNGLPHHNHNIIYLIEGDINRFNAFKERIDKQTLYSAMFSINYFKGFSNNGMLNSIYIIYILNA
;
A
#
# COMPACT_ATOMS: atom_id res chain seq x y z
N MET A 1 -18.61 5.53 -1.36
CA MET A 1 -17.31 4.86 -1.44
C MET A 1 -16.93 4.36 -0.06
N ILE A 2 -16.35 3.15 0.03
CA ILE A 2 -15.95 2.54 1.29
C ILE A 2 -14.43 2.33 1.24
N ILE A 3 -13.74 2.75 2.30
CA ILE A 3 -12.32 2.47 2.52
C ILE A 3 -12.24 1.43 3.64
N LYS A 4 -11.76 0.24 3.32
CA LYS A 4 -11.51 -0.83 4.29
C LYS A 4 -10.03 -0.82 4.64
N ILE A 5 -9.73 -0.75 5.93
CA ILE A 5 -8.35 -0.76 6.45
C ILE A 5 -8.18 -2.00 7.32
N ASP A 6 -7.08 -2.72 7.10
CA ASP A 6 -6.75 -3.91 7.88
C ASP A 6 -6.64 -3.57 9.38
N THR A 7 -7.12 -4.46 10.23
CA THR A 7 -7.11 -4.27 11.69
C THR A 7 -5.73 -4.05 12.28
N ARG A 8 -4.67 -4.46 11.58
CA ARG A 8 -3.27 -4.23 11.98
C ARG A 8 -2.82 -2.78 11.80
N GLU A 9 -3.49 -2.02 10.92
CA GLU A 9 -3.16 -0.64 10.54
C GLU A 9 -3.92 0.40 11.39
N GLN A 10 -3.87 0.28 12.72
CA GLN A 10 -4.65 1.12 13.64
C GLN A 10 -4.28 2.61 13.59
N GLU A 11 -3.00 2.92 13.47
CA GLU A 11 -2.52 4.31 13.37
C GLU A 11 -3.01 4.97 12.08
N LEU A 12 -2.92 4.24 10.97
CA LEU A 12 -3.45 4.69 9.68
C LEU A 12 -4.96 4.92 9.75
N PHE A 13 -5.69 4.00 10.36
CA PHE A 13 -7.15 4.13 10.54
C PHE A 13 -7.52 5.43 11.29
N LYS A 14 -6.87 5.70 12.41
CA LYS A 14 -7.11 6.92 13.20
C LYS A 14 -6.81 8.19 12.40
N ARG A 15 -5.73 8.20 11.64
CA ARG A 15 -5.38 9.35 10.78
C ARG A 15 -6.40 9.57 9.67
N CYS A 16 -6.87 8.50 9.04
CA CYS A 16 -7.91 8.58 8.03
C CYS A 16 -9.23 9.08 8.63
N GLU A 17 -9.63 8.56 9.79
CA GLU A 17 -10.83 9.00 10.50
C GLU A 17 -10.79 10.51 10.81
N THR A 18 -9.68 10.99 11.37
CA THR A 18 -9.47 12.42 11.65
C THR A 18 -9.54 13.26 10.38
N THR A 19 -8.91 12.81 9.30
CA THR A 19 -8.88 13.54 8.04
C THR A 19 -10.25 13.61 7.39
N ILE A 20 -11.00 12.50 7.39
CA ILE A 20 -12.37 12.46 6.84
C ILE A 20 -13.29 13.39 7.62
N ALA A 21 -13.18 13.39 8.95
CA ALA A 21 -13.98 14.27 9.80
C ALA A 21 -13.66 15.76 9.61
N ALA A 22 -12.40 16.09 9.28
CA ALA A 22 -11.94 17.47 9.13
C ALA A 22 -12.26 18.09 7.77
N ILE A 23 -12.50 17.28 6.73
CA ILE A 23 -12.62 17.75 5.36
C ILE A 23 -14.03 17.45 4.84
N PRO A 24 -14.92 18.46 4.69
CA PRO A 24 -16.32 18.26 4.28
C PRO A 24 -16.48 17.51 2.95
N LYS A 25 -15.54 17.66 2.02
CA LYS A 25 -15.51 16.95 0.74
C LYS A 25 -15.49 15.42 0.89
N PHE A 26 -15.02 14.92 2.03
CA PHE A 26 -14.88 13.49 2.31
C PHE A 26 -16.04 12.90 3.14
N ALA A 27 -17.09 13.68 3.39
CA ALA A 27 -18.23 13.28 4.22
C ALA A 27 -18.92 11.99 3.75
N ASP A 28 -18.89 11.70 2.45
CA ASP A 28 -19.51 10.51 1.86
C ASP A 28 -18.61 9.26 1.89
N ILE A 29 -17.42 9.37 2.44
CA ILE A 29 -16.50 8.25 2.57
C ILE A 29 -16.82 7.48 3.84
N LYS A 30 -17.15 6.20 3.70
CA LYS A 30 -17.30 5.27 4.81
C LYS A 30 -15.97 4.58 5.10
N LEU A 31 -15.48 4.72 6.31
CA LEU A 31 -14.26 4.06 6.79
C LEU A 31 -14.62 2.83 7.62
N VAL A 32 -14.00 1.70 7.32
CA VAL A 32 -14.24 0.41 7.99
C VAL A 32 -12.90 -0.23 8.35
N SER A 33 -12.80 -0.76 9.57
CA SER A 33 -11.68 -1.59 9.99
C SER A 33 -12.10 -3.05 10.01
N GLU A 34 -11.42 -3.89 9.23
CA GLU A 34 -11.69 -5.33 9.18
C GLU A 34 -10.41 -6.12 8.85
N THR A 35 -10.39 -7.41 9.14
CA THR A 35 -9.28 -8.27 8.75
C THR A 35 -9.35 -8.51 7.25
N LEU A 36 -8.35 -8.03 6.52
CA LEU A 36 -8.27 -8.19 5.07
C LEU A 36 -7.51 -9.47 4.70
N PRO A 37 -7.96 -10.22 3.70
CA PRO A 37 -7.27 -11.43 3.23
C PRO A 37 -5.95 -11.10 2.53
N LEU A 38 -5.88 -9.95 1.85
CA LEU A 38 -4.69 -9.44 1.16
C LEU A 38 -4.69 -7.91 1.15
N GLY A 39 -3.49 -7.35 1.20
CA GLY A 39 -3.30 -5.90 1.26
C GLY A 39 -3.60 -5.31 2.63
N ASP A 40 -3.34 -4.03 2.76
CA ASP A 40 -3.55 -3.26 3.97
C ASP A 40 -4.75 -2.33 3.87
N ILE A 41 -5.11 -1.94 2.64
CA ILE A 41 -6.24 -1.06 2.35
C ILE A 41 -6.96 -1.58 1.11
N ILE A 42 -8.29 -1.60 1.16
CA ILE A 42 -9.14 -1.90 0.00
C ILE A 42 -10.11 -0.74 -0.20
N ILE A 43 -10.24 -0.32 -1.45
CA ILE A 43 -11.25 0.65 -1.87
C ILE A 43 -12.38 -0.10 -2.54
N ASN A 44 -13.58 0.11 -2.00
CA ASN A 44 -14.80 -0.53 -2.47
C ASN A 44 -15.80 0.54 -2.93
N ASP A 45 -16.41 0.33 -4.09
CA ASP A 45 -17.38 1.26 -4.67
C ASP A 45 -18.81 1.18 -4.05
N GLY A 46 -18.98 0.25 -3.13
CA GLY A 46 -20.25 -0.12 -2.51
C GLY A 46 -20.71 -1.54 -2.89
N THR A 47 -20.15 -2.08 -3.97
CA THR A 47 -20.48 -3.43 -4.47
C THR A 47 -19.22 -4.28 -4.62
N ASN A 48 -18.18 -3.73 -5.23
CA ASN A 48 -16.95 -4.45 -5.56
C ASN A 48 -15.72 -3.81 -4.94
N ASP A 49 -14.75 -4.64 -4.60
CA ASP A 49 -13.41 -4.20 -4.26
C ASP A 49 -12.69 -3.77 -5.55
N CYS A 50 -12.43 -2.46 -5.68
CA CYS A 50 -11.90 -1.86 -6.91
C CYS A 50 -10.39 -1.77 -6.91
N VAL A 51 -9.81 -1.41 -5.76
CA VAL A 51 -8.36 -1.20 -5.61
C VAL A 51 -7.86 -1.85 -4.33
N ILE A 52 -6.72 -2.51 -4.44
CA ILE A 52 -6.00 -3.10 -3.30
C ILE A 52 -4.67 -2.38 -3.15
N ILE A 53 -4.38 -1.92 -1.95
CA ILE A 53 -3.15 -1.22 -1.63
C ILE A 53 -2.36 -2.02 -0.60
N GLU A 54 -1.14 -2.34 -0.93
CA GLU A 54 -0.14 -2.90 -0.03
C GLU A 54 0.83 -1.79 0.39
N ARG A 55 0.95 -1.58 1.67
CA ARG A 55 1.78 -0.53 2.26
C ARG A 55 3.08 -1.11 2.78
N LYS A 56 4.23 -0.54 2.38
CA LYS A 56 5.54 -0.98 2.83
C LYS A 56 6.49 0.19 3.07
N THR A 57 7.21 0.16 4.17
CA THR A 57 8.41 0.98 4.33
C THR A 57 9.58 0.36 3.53
N PHE A 58 10.61 1.14 3.27
CA PHE A 58 11.83 0.60 2.64
C PHE A 58 12.48 -0.51 3.48
N ALA A 59 12.46 -0.39 4.81
CA ALA A 59 12.98 -1.42 5.70
C ALA A 59 12.16 -2.72 5.61
N ASP A 60 10.84 -2.63 5.57
CA ASP A 60 9.95 -3.79 5.43
C ASP A 60 10.07 -4.43 4.06
N LEU A 61 10.26 -3.63 3.00
CA LEU A 61 10.52 -4.14 1.66
C LEU A 61 11.84 -4.92 1.64
N ALA A 62 12.91 -4.34 2.21
CA ALA A 62 14.21 -5.00 2.33
C ALA A 62 14.11 -6.33 3.11
N ALA A 63 13.43 -6.34 4.25
CA ALA A 63 13.22 -7.54 5.04
C ALA A 63 12.44 -8.61 4.26
N SER A 64 11.37 -8.22 3.58
CA SER A 64 10.54 -9.16 2.81
C SER A 64 11.25 -9.74 1.59
N ILE A 65 12.18 -9.01 0.98
CA ILE A 65 13.05 -9.52 -0.10
C ILE A 65 13.98 -10.60 0.46
N LYS A 66 14.62 -10.33 1.61
CA LYS A 66 15.58 -11.27 2.22
C LYS A 66 14.95 -12.58 2.68
N ASP A 67 13.73 -12.54 3.19
CA ASP A 67 13.06 -13.73 3.75
C ASP A 67 12.05 -14.39 2.80
N GLY A 68 11.96 -13.93 1.56
CA GLY A 68 11.10 -14.51 0.51
C GLY A 68 9.63 -14.10 0.57
N ARG A 69 9.18 -13.37 1.58
CA ARG A 69 7.77 -12.91 1.69
C ARG A 69 7.37 -12.00 0.53
N TYR A 70 8.32 -11.25 -0.02
CA TYR A 70 8.09 -10.39 -1.18
C TYR A 70 7.55 -11.17 -2.38
N GLU A 71 8.18 -12.29 -2.73
CA GLU A 71 7.76 -13.12 -3.87
C GLU A 71 6.43 -13.82 -3.59
N GLU A 72 6.25 -14.37 -2.41
CA GLU A 72 4.99 -15.02 -2.01
C GLU A 72 3.81 -14.03 -2.07
N GLN A 73 3.96 -12.85 -1.49
CA GLN A 73 2.91 -11.84 -1.48
C GLN A 73 2.58 -11.34 -2.89
N SER A 74 3.60 -11.09 -3.70
CA SER A 74 3.41 -10.70 -5.10
C SER A 74 2.68 -11.77 -5.89
N TYR A 75 3.00 -13.04 -5.67
CA TYR A 75 2.32 -14.16 -6.31
C TYR A 75 0.83 -14.23 -5.92
N ARG A 76 0.53 -14.07 -4.64
CA ARG A 76 -0.85 -14.06 -4.15
C ARG A 76 -1.65 -12.88 -4.71
N LEU A 77 -1.08 -11.68 -4.76
CA LEU A 77 -1.71 -10.50 -5.35
C LEU A 77 -1.96 -10.68 -6.85
N ASN A 78 -1.00 -11.26 -7.57
CA ASN A 78 -1.16 -11.52 -9.01
C ASN A 78 -2.24 -12.56 -9.32
N GLY A 79 -2.57 -13.43 -8.38
CA GLY A 79 -3.63 -14.43 -8.50
C GLY A 79 -5.06 -13.89 -8.26
N LEU A 80 -5.20 -12.61 -7.90
CA LEU A 80 -6.50 -11.99 -7.69
C LEU A 80 -7.20 -11.69 -9.03
N PRO A 81 -8.56 -11.66 -9.05
CA PRO A 81 -9.33 -11.32 -10.25
C PRO A 81 -9.24 -9.85 -10.64
N HIS A 82 -8.54 -9.04 -9.87
CA HIS A 82 -8.33 -7.62 -10.15
C HIS A 82 -7.34 -7.41 -11.29
N HIS A 83 -7.58 -6.38 -12.09
CA HIS A 83 -6.56 -5.92 -13.04
C HIS A 83 -5.31 -5.47 -12.28
N ASN A 84 -4.12 -5.85 -12.75
CA ASN A 84 -2.87 -5.56 -12.02
C ASN A 84 -2.65 -4.06 -11.76
N HIS A 85 -3.15 -3.17 -12.61
CA HIS A 85 -3.12 -1.72 -12.35
C HIS A 85 -3.91 -1.27 -11.12
N ASN A 86 -4.86 -2.07 -10.66
CA ASN A 86 -5.65 -1.80 -9.47
C ASN A 86 -5.01 -2.37 -8.20
N ILE A 87 -3.82 -2.93 -8.32
CA ILE A 87 -2.98 -3.36 -7.21
C ILE A 87 -1.86 -2.34 -7.06
N ILE A 88 -1.83 -1.66 -5.92
CA ILE A 88 -0.91 -0.56 -5.66
C ILE A 88 0.03 -0.94 -4.51
N TYR A 89 1.32 -0.83 -4.76
CA TYR A 89 2.33 -0.81 -3.71
C TYR A 89 2.61 0.63 -3.28
N LEU A 90 2.28 0.93 -2.04
CA LEU A 90 2.56 2.22 -1.43
C LEU A 90 3.87 2.13 -0.63
N ILE A 91 4.95 2.61 -1.23
CA ILE A 91 6.27 2.57 -0.59
C ILE A 91 6.49 3.86 0.20
N GLU A 92 6.67 3.71 1.50
CA GLU A 92 6.82 4.84 2.42
C GLU A 92 8.27 5.03 2.88
N GLY A 93 8.66 6.29 2.99
CA GLY A 93 9.94 6.70 3.54
C GLY A 93 10.79 7.52 2.58
N ASP A 94 11.98 7.86 3.04
CA ASP A 94 12.98 8.57 2.27
C ASP A 94 14.14 7.60 1.95
N ILE A 95 14.34 7.30 0.69
CA ILE A 95 15.40 6.41 0.23
C ILE A 95 16.81 6.92 0.62
N ASN A 96 16.97 8.23 0.79
CA ASN A 96 18.24 8.81 1.20
C ASN A 96 18.58 8.49 2.66
N ARG A 97 17.57 8.20 3.48
CA ARG A 97 17.71 7.80 4.88
C ARG A 97 17.80 6.29 5.05
N PHE A 98 17.62 5.51 3.99
CA PHE A 98 17.73 4.07 4.04
C PHE A 98 19.18 3.65 4.34
N ASN A 99 19.37 2.88 5.39
CA ASN A 99 20.68 2.38 5.80
C ASN A 99 20.92 0.96 5.25
N ALA A 100 21.53 0.89 4.09
CA ALA A 100 21.85 -0.37 3.40
C ALA A 100 22.70 -1.32 4.24
N PHE A 101 23.63 -0.78 5.04
CA PHE A 101 24.48 -1.58 5.92
C PHE A 101 23.68 -2.23 7.05
N LYS A 102 22.84 -1.46 7.74
CA LYS A 102 21.96 -1.96 8.80
C LYS A 102 20.98 -3.01 8.27
N GLU A 103 20.35 -2.72 7.15
CA GLU A 103 19.34 -3.60 6.54
C GLU A 103 19.96 -4.78 5.78
N ARG A 104 21.28 -4.79 5.57
CA ARG A 104 22.02 -5.84 4.84
C ARG A 104 21.46 -6.09 3.43
N ILE A 105 21.08 -5.02 2.77
CA ILE A 105 20.62 -5.02 1.38
C ILE A 105 20.97 -3.67 0.77
N ASP A 106 21.43 -3.65 -0.47
CA ASP A 106 21.80 -2.41 -1.12
C ASP A 106 20.58 -1.69 -1.73
N LYS A 107 20.74 -0.39 -1.98
CA LYS A 107 19.69 0.43 -2.60
C LYS A 107 19.35 -0.04 -4.02
N GLN A 108 20.32 -0.57 -4.74
CA GLN A 108 20.09 -1.07 -6.09
C GLN A 108 19.13 -2.26 -6.12
N THR A 109 19.21 -3.14 -5.13
CA THR A 109 18.26 -4.25 -4.96
C THR A 109 16.84 -3.73 -4.70
N LEU A 110 16.69 -2.68 -3.88
CA LEU A 110 15.38 -2.05 -3.66
C LEU A 110 14.83 -1.43 -4.94
N TYR A 111 15.64 -0.70 -5.69
CA TYR A 111 15.23 -0.13 -6.97
C TYR A 111 14.84 -1.21 -7.99
N SER A 112 15.57 -2.32 -8.03
CA SER A 112 15.24 -3.46 -8.89
C SER A 112 13.92 -4.10 -8.51
N ALA A 113 13.63 -4.24 -7.21
CA ALA A 113 12.34 -4.74 -6.73
C ALA A 113 11.18 -3.79 -7.09
N MET A 114 11.36 -2.49 -6.91
CA MET A 114 10.35 -1.49 -7.29
C MET A 114 10.09 -1.48 -8.80
N PHE A 115 11.15 -1.60 -9.60
CA PHE A 115 11.03 -1.75 -11.05
C PHE A 115 10.27 -3.02 -11.43
N SER A 116 10.57 -4.13 -10.78
CA SER A 116 9.89 -5.41 -10.99
C SER A 116 8.40 -5.33 -10.65
N ILE A 117 8.03 -4.66 -9.57
CA ILE A 117 6.63 -4.41 -9.20
C ILE A 117 5.90 -3.71 -10.34
N ASN A 118 6.49 -2.65 -10.87
CA ASN A 118 5.86 -1.83 -11.89
C ASN A 118 5.87 -2.50 -13.28
N TYR A 119 7.04 -2.90 -13.75
CA TYR A 119 7.24 -3.35 -15.13
C TYR A 119 6.81 -4.80 -15.35
N PHE A 120 7.34 -5.72 -14.56
CA PHE A 120 7.09 -7.15 -14.79
C PHE A 120 5.77 -7.66 -14.19
N LYS A 121 5.36 -7.13 -13.06
CA LYS A 121 4.13 -7.53 -12.37
C LYS A 121 2.93 -6.66 -12.75
N GLY A 122 3.17 -5.52 -13.41
CA GLY A 122 2.14 -4.57 -13.83
C GLY A 122 1.40 -3.91 -12.68
N PHE A 123 1.92 -3.99 -11.44
CA PHE A 123 1.36 -3.30 -10.29
C PHE A 123 1.76 -1.83 -10.32
N SER A 124 0.86 -0.97 -9.85
CA SER A 124 1.19 0.44 -9.66
C SER A 124 2.10 0.61 -8.45
N ASN A 125 3.06 1.52 -8.56
CA ASN A 125 4.02 1.81 -7.49
C ASN A 125 4.01 3.32 -7.20
N ASN A 126 3.54 3.68 -6.02
CA ASN A 126 3.47 5.06 -5.56
C ASN A 126 4.40 5.26 -4.38
N GLY A 127 5.42 6.09 -4.57
CA GLY A 127 6.28 6.54 -3.49
C GLY A 127 5.64 7.68 -2.73
N MET A 128 5.55 7.58 -1.39
CA MET A 128 4.85 8.58 -0.61
C MET A 128 5.45 8.89 0.74
N LEU A 129 5.29 10.16 1.09
CA LEU A 129 5.76 10.73 2.34
C LEU A 129 4.72 10.79 3.46
N ASN A 130 3.42 10.59 3.20
CA ASN A 130 2.36 10.74 4.22
C ASN A 130 1.07 9.94 3.94
N SER A 131 0.49 9.40 5.01
CA SER A 131 -0.81 8.69 5.04
C SER A 131 -2.02 9.54 4.56
N ILE A 132 -1.91 10.86 4.56
CA ILE A 132 -2.93 11.80 4.06
C ILE A 132 -3.18 11.64 2.56
N TYR A 133 -2.18 11.25 1.82
CA TYR A 133 -2.23 11.15 0.37
C TYR A 133 -3.09 9.99 -0.15
N ILE A 134 -3.25 8.94 0.62
CA ILE A 134 -4.16 7.84 0.27
C ILE A 134 -5.56 8.39 0.04
N ILE A 135 -6.03 9.28 0.92
CA ILE A 135 -7.34 9.90 0.81
C ILE A 135 -7.43 10.83 -0.40
N TYR A 136 -6.35 11.51 -0.77
CA TYR A 136 -6.31 12.38 -1.95
C TYR A 136 -6.28 11.60 -3.27
N ILE A 137 -5.55 10.49 -3.34
CA ILE A 137 -5.57 9.60 -4.53
C ILE A 137 -6.99 9.09 -4.81
N LEU A 138 -7.78 8.86 -3.77
CA LEU A 138 -9.13 8.33 -3.87
C LEU A 138 -10.18 9.33 -4.37
N ASN A 139 -9.85 10.61 -4.39
CA ASN A 139 -10.74 11.70 -4.83
C ASN A 139 -10.30 12.36 -6.15
N ALA A 140 -9.24 11.87 -6.75
CA ALA A 140 -8.89 12.26 -8.10
C ALA A 140 -9.65 11.44 -9.10
#